data_cfc90081f81b00f9d404416a56d79f01
#
_entry.id   cfc90081f81b00f9d404416a56d79f01
#
_cell.length_a   1.000
_cell.length_b   1.000
_cell.length_c   1.000
_cell.angle_alpha   90.00
_cell.angle_beta   90.00
_cell.angle_gamma   90.00
#
_symmetry.space_group_name_H-M   'P 1'
#
loop_
_entity.id
_entity.type
_entity.pdbx_description
1 polymer ?
#
loop_
_entity_poly.entity_id
_entity_poly.type
_entity_poly.pdbx_seq_one_letter_code
_entity_poly.pdbx_strand_id
1 'polypeptide(L)'
;MNNELLKSTEILEKCEEIKNQKWLIGHNCHQFDRTFQDFYQKFKHQEKRSKILLVESSSLRFLAIFLAAVAADCPLFLCNPNWRDREWEQVLQLVQPDIIVGQVNSSLPNFKYFKKYNFVSEYREIVIGRIHERWVQSSSTHKSQWDSSPPPHAIMIPTGGSSGKIRFAIHTWETLSASVCGFCQYFEQEKVNSFCVLPLYHVSGLMQFMRSFTTGGKLLLLPYKSLKSGEKSAIAPQNWFISLVPTQLQFLLKQDASWLAKFDTVLLGGAPAWDSLLNEARTHKIPLAPTYGMTETASQVMTLKPHDFLQKCDAIGRVLPHARVEILGSDGEQCKSYQTGIITLQSDSLFLGYYPQLNREKTFKTDDLGYFDKAGYFYVVGRNSRKIITGGENVFPAEVEAAILGTEWVKDVCAVGVRDRAWGEIIVAVYVPQSPKVPLDEVKSAIAPKLSRFKHPKEWIETQQLPRNDQGKVNYQAVREIALHSLAR
;
A
#
# COMPACT_ATOMS: atom_id res chain seq x y z
N MET A 1 16.76 12.82 -21.32
CA MET A 1 15.37 12.74 -21.80
C MET A 1 14.55 13.65 -20.91
N ASN A 2 13.99 14.74 -21.47
CA ASN A 2 13.06 15.59 -20.72
C ASN A 2 11.71 14.87 -20.69
N ASN A 3 11.49 13.99 -19.73
CA ASN A 3 10.15 13.56 -19.42
C ASN A 3 9.46 14.72 -18.67
N GLU A 4 8.87 15.65 -19.43
CA GLU A 4 7.98 16.62 -18.82
C GLU A 4 6.85 15.85 -18.11
N LEU A 5 6.71 16.12 -16.82
CA LEU A 5 5.64 15.54 -15.99
C LEU A 5 4.29 16.01 -16.57
N LEU A 6 3.38 15.08 -16.84
CA LEU A 6 1.99 15.42 -17.19
C LEU A 6 1.40 16.23 -16.01
N LYS A 7 1.04 17.48 -16.28
CA LYS A 7 0.45 18.39 -15.29
C LYS A 7 -1.01 18.05 -15.08
N SER A 8 -1.54 18.38 -13.90
CA SER A 8 -2.97 18.20 -13.60
C SER A 8 -3.89 18.92 -14.59
N THR A 9 -3.44 20.08 -15.10
CA THR A 9 -4.16 20.85 -16.12
C THR A 9 -4.22 20.17 -17.50
N GLU A 10 -3.36 19.21 -17.77
CA GLU A 10 -3.27 18.47 -19.05
C GLU A 10 -4.05 17.16 -19.04
N ILE A 11 -4.71 16.82 -17.90
CA ILE A 11 -5.50 15.57 -17.79
C ILE A 11 -6.59 15.48 -18.83
N LEU A 12 -7.28 16.60 -19.11
CA LEU A 12 -8.35 16.64 -20.11
C LEU A 12 -7.83 16.36 -21.52
N GLU A 13 -6.72 17.00 -21.89
CA GLU A 13 -6.05 16.77 -23.18
C GLU A 13 -5.59 15.32 -23.30
N LYS A 14 -5.01 14.77 -22.22
CA LYS A 14 -4.59 13.38 -22.20
C LYS A 14 -5.75 12.41 -22.34
N CYS A 15 -6.88 12.67 -21.71
CA CYS A 15 -8.09 11.86 -21.87
C CYS A 15 -8.62 11.88 -23.33
N GLU A 16 -8.60 13.04 -23.99
CA GLU A 16 -8.97 13.13 -25.40
C GLU A 16 -7.97 12.39 -26.32
N GLU A 17 -6.66 12.51 -26.05
CA GLU A 17 -5.61 11.79 -26.80
C GLU A 17 -5.81 10.27 -26.76
N ILE A 18 -6.13 9.71 -25.57
CA ILE A 18 -6.25 8.25 -25.38
C ILE A 18 -7.64 7.70 -25.70
N LYS A 19 -8.62 8.53 -25.96
CA LYS A 19 -10.04 8.17 -26.18
C LYS A 19 -10.22 7.05 -27.20
N ASN A 20 -9.47 7.10 -28.30
CA ASN A 20 -9.52 6.11 -29.38
C ASN A 20 -8.40 5.06 -29.29
N GLN A 21 -7.59 5.09 -28.24
CA GLN A 21 -6.50 4.14 -28.03
C GLN A 21 -6.97 2.97 -27.16
N LYS A 22 -6.50 1.76 -27.48
CA LYS A 22 -6.73 0.57 -26.64
C LYS A 22 -5.70 0.51 -25.50
N TRP A 23 -5.68 1.54 -24.64
CA TRP A 23 -4.75 1.61 -23.53
C TRP A 23 -5.23 0.80 -22.31
N LEU A 24 -6.55 0.65 -22.13
CA LEU A 24 -7.17 -0.10 -21.05
C LEU A 24 -7.58 -1.49 -21.55
N ILE A 25 -6.73 -2.47 -21.31
CA ILE A 25 -6.88 -3.82 -21.87
C ILE A 25 -8.01 -4.57 -21.15
N GLY A 26 -8.87 -5.23 -21.94
CA GLY A 26 -10.00 -6.01 -21.42
C GLY A 26 -11.20 -5.18 -20.99
N HIS A 27 -11.17 -3.87 -21.16
CA HIS A 27 -12.25 -2.96 -20.79
C HIS A 27 -12.74 -2.12 -21.96
N ASN A 28 -13.98 -1.62 -21.83
CA ASN A 28 -14.60 -0.76 -22.83
C ASN A 28 -14.15 0.71 -22.63
N CYS A 29 -13.24 1.19 -23.48
CA CYS A 29 -12.73 2.56 -23.43
C CYS A 29 -13.82 3.62 -23.67
N HIS A 30 -14.86 3.33 -24.46
CA HIS A 30 -15.99 4.25 -24.66
C HIS A 30 -16.84 4.39 -23.38
N GLN A 31 -17.01 3.30 -22.62
CA GLN A 31 -17.69 3.35 -21.33
C GLN A 31 -16.87 4.16 -20.33
N PHE A 32 -15.54 4.01 -20.33
CA PHE A 32 -14.64 4.81 -19.51
C PHE A 32 -14.80 6.30 -19.84
N ASP A 33 -14.68 6.68 -21.10
CA ASP A 33 -14.77 8.07 -21.55
C ASP A 33 -16.14 8.69 -21.18
N ARG A 34 -17.24 7.98 -21.49
CA ARG A 34 -18.57 8.45 -21.11
C ARG A 34 -18.70 8.68 -19.61
N THR A 35 -18.23 7.75 -18.79
CA THR A 35 -18.27 7.89 -17.33
C THR A 35 -17.43 9.07 -16.88
N PHE A 36 -16.22 9.24 -17.44
CA PHE A 36 -15.35 10.38 -17.13
C PHE A 36 -16.04 11.71 -17.45
N GLN A 37 -16.59 11.88 -18.66
CA GLN A 37 -17.26 13.12 -19.08
C GLN A 37 -18.48 13.43 -18.20
N ASP A 38 -19.30 12.43 -17.89
CA ASP A 38 -20.49 12.60 -17.05
C ASP A 38 -20.13 13.12 -15.66
N PHE A 39 -19.10 12.55 -15.02
CA PHE A 39 -18.67 12.98 -13.70
C PHE A 39 -17.88 14.28 -13.73
N TYR A 40 -17.05 14.51 -14.72
CA TYR A 40 -16.34 15.77 -14.88
C TYR A 40 -17.31 16.96 -14.96
N GLN A 41 -18.36 16.87 -15.78
CA GLN A 41 -19.38 17.92 -15.87
C GLN A 41 -20.09 18.14 -14.52
N LYS A 42 -20.45 17.07 -13.81
CA LYS A 42 -21.09 17.16 -12.49
C LYS A 42 -20.19 17.84 -11.47
N PHE A 43 -18.90 17.55 -11.47
CA PHE A 43 -17.95 18.12 -10.49
C PHE A 43 -17.57 19.57 -10.83
N LYS A 44 -17.38 19.87 -12.12
CA LYS A 44 -17.04 21.21 -12.60
C LYS A 44 -18.12 22.26 -12.26
N HIS A 45 -19.38 21.86 -12.26
CA HIS A 45 -20.51 22.76 -11.97
C HIS A 45 -20.79 22.96 -10.48
N GLN A 46 -19.95 22.44 -9.58
CA GLN A 46 -20.10 22.72 -8.14
C GLN A 46 -19.68 24.17 -7.83
N GLU A 47 -20.45 24.87 -7.00
CA GLU A 47 -20.16 26.27 -6.60
C GLU A 47 -18.86 26.43 -5.81
N LYS A 48 -18.38 25.36 -5.19
CA LYS A 48 -17.15 25.30 -4.41
C LYS A 48 -16.41 23.97 -4.67
N ARG A 49 -15.13 23.92 -4.33
CA ARG A 49 -14.33 22.70 -4.34
C ARG A 49 -14.89 21.71 -3.33
N SER A 50 -15.79 20.82 -3.78
CA SER A 50 -16.46 19.83 -2.93
C SER A 50 -15.54 18.68 -2.58
N LYS A 51 -15.53 18.27 -1.29
CA LYS A 51 -14.81 17.09 -0.81
C LYS A 51 -15.54 15.81 -1.27
N ILE A 52 -14.88 15.00 -2.07
CA ILE A 52 -15.46 13.78 -2.66
C ILE A 52 -14.90 12.54 -1.96
N LEU A 53 -15.78 11.67 -1.45
CA LEU A 53 -15.40 10.29 -1.12
C LEU A 53 -15.66 9.40 -2.35
N LEU A 54 -14.61 8.78 -2.87
CA LEU A 54 -14.70 7.79 -3.97
C LEU A 54 -14.72 6.39 -3.37
N VAL A 55 -15.89 5.73 -3.48
CA VAL A 55 -16.18 4.40 -2.94
C VAL A 55 -16.65 3.50 -4.06
N GLU A 56 -15.72 2.96 -4.85
CA GLU A 56 -16.08 2.25 -6.09
C GLU A 56 -15.35 0.90 -6.19
N SER A 57 -16.11 -0.15 -6.44
CA SER A 57 -15.59 -1.52 -6.62
C SER A 57 -15.20 -1.84 -8.06
N SER A 58 -15.86 -1.18 -9.03
CA SER A 58 -15.51 -1.30 -10.45
C SER A 58 -14.26 -0.50 -10.77
N SER A 59 -13.18 -1.18 -11.15
CA SER A 59 -11.90 -0.53 -11.46
C SER A 59 -12.00 0.50 -12.59
N LEU A 60 -12.81 0.22 -13.64
CA LEU A 60 -13.03 1.15 -14.74
C LEU A 60 -13.71 2.44 -14.27
N ARG A 61 -14.79 2.30 -13.51
CA ARG A 61 -15.52 3.46 -12.96
C ARG A 61 -14.68 4.23 -11.96
N PHE A 62 -13.92 3.52 -11.10
CA PHE A 62 -13.01 4.14 -10.16
C PHE A 62 -12.04 5.10 -10.89
N LEU A 63 -11.38 4.62 -11.94
CA LEU A 63 -10.41 5.44 -12.70
C LEU A 63 -11.08 6.62 -13.41
N ALA A 64 -12.25 6.42 -14.01
CA ALA A 64 -12.97 7.49 -14.69
C ALA A 64 -13.40 8.60 -13.70
N ILE A 65 -13.94 8.23 -12.54
CA ILE A 65 -14.34 9.18 -11.48
C ILE A 65 -13.12 9.84 -10.85
N PHE A 66 -12.04 9.08 -10.60
CA PHE A 66 -10.77 9.61 -10.10
C PHE A 66 -10.25 10.75 -10.97
N LEU A 67 -10.11 10.50 -12.28
CA LEU A 67 -9.62 11.51 -13.22
C LEU A 67 -10.58 12.70 -13.33
N ALA A 68 -11.90 12.46 -13.33
CA ALA A 68 -12.91 13.51 -13.37
C ALA A 68 -12.82 14.46 -12.15
N ALA A 69 -12.62 13.89 -10.95
CA ALA A 69 -12.50 14.68 -9.73
C ALA A 69 -11.19 15.49 -9.70
N VAL A 70 -10.07 14.87 -10.11
CA VAL A 70 -8.78 15.58 -10.17
C VAL A 70 -8.82 16.68 -11.24
N ALA A 71 -9.35 16.41 -12.43
CA ALA A 71 -9.49 17.41 -13.50
C ALA A 71 -10.42 18.57 -13.11
N ALA A 72 -11.42 18.33 -12.28
CA ALA A 72 -12.33 19.35 -11.74
C ALA A 72 -11.78 20.03 -10.47
N ASP A 73 -10.56 19.75 -10.07
CA ASP A 73 -9.91 20.29 -8.84
C ASP A 73 -10.72 20.05 -7.55
N CYS A 74 -11.37 18.89 -7.43
CA CYS A 74 -12.08 18.50 -6.23
C CYS A 74 -11.19 17.71 -5.28
N PRO A 75 -11.09 18.06 -3.97
CA PRO A 75 -10.38 17.24 -2.98
C PRO A 75 -10.96 15.83 -2.92
N LEU A 76 -10.16 14.83 -3.27
CA LEU A 76 -10.62 13.46 -3.49
C LEU A 76 -10.07 12.50 -2.44
N PHE A 77 -10.96 11.79 -1.76
CA PHE A 77 -10.63 10.77 -0.76
C PHE A 77 -10.89 9.38 -1.34
N LEU A 78 -9.85 8.58 -1.47
CA LEU A 78 -9.96 7.22 -1.95
C LEU A 78 -10.39 6.31 -0.80
N CYS A 79 -11.48 5.56 -1.00
CA CYS A 79 -12.05 4.74 0.07
C CYS A 79 -12.11 3.28 -0.34
N ASN A 80 -11.86 2.38 0.62
CA ASN A 80 -12.06 0.96 0.42
C ASN A 80 -13.55 0.61 0.51
N PRO A 81 -14.18 0.09 -0.54
CA PRO A 81 -15.60 -0.27 -0.52
C PRO A 81 -15.93 -1.41 0.47
N ASN A 82 -14.93 -2.12 0.98
CA ASN A 82 -15.10 -3.22 1.93
C ASN A 82 -14.93 -2.79 3.40
N TRP A 83 -14.71 -1.53 3.68
CA TRP A 83 -14.67 -1.05 5.07
C TRP A 83 -15.95 -1.37 5.81
N ARG A 84 -15.82 -1.70 7.10
CA ARG A 84 -16.94 -1.98 8.00
C ARG A 84 -17.41 -0.73 8.73
N ASP A 85 -18.43 -0.87 9.54
CA ASP A 85 -19.11 0.24 10.25
C ASP A 85 -18.15 1.13 11.02
N ARG A 86 -17.22 0.54 11.78
CA ARG A 86 -16.24 1.29 12.58
C ARG A 86 -15.30 2.14 11.73
N GLU A 87 -14.87 1.63 10.61
CA GLU A 87 -13.99 2.36 9.69
C GLU A 87 -14.74 3.47 8.98
N TRP A 88 -15.96 3.19 8.53
CA TRP A 88 -16.81 4.22 7.93
C TRP A 88 -17.14 5.33 8.90
N GLU A 89 -17.43 5.01 10.18
CA GLU A 89 -17.67 5.99 11.21
C GLU A 89 -16.46 6.92 11.41
N GLN A 90 -15.25 6.35 11.49
CA GLN A 90 -14.02 7.15 11.57
C GLN A 90 -13.85 8.06 10.36
N VAL A 91 -14.05 7.55 9.14
CA VAL A 91 -13.87 8.32 7.90
C VAL A 91 -14.89 9.45 7.79
N LEU A 92 -16.16 9.18 8.06
CA LEU A 92 -17.21 10.19 7.96
C LEU A 92 -17.05 11.30 9.02
N GLN A 93 -16.63 10.95 10.24
CA GLN A 93 -16.30 11.94 11.27
C GLN A 93 -15.07 12.78 10.90
N LEU A 94 -14.03 12.14 10.34
CA LEU A 94 -12.79 12.83 9.96
C LEU A 94 -12.98 13.75 8.75
N VAL A 95 -13.65 13.28 7.70
CA VAL A 95 -13.68 13.97 6.39
C VAL A 95 -14.85 14.94 6.28
N GLN A 96 -16.03 14.58 6.79
CA GLN A 96 -17.27 15.34 6.59
C GLN A 96 -17.44 15.70 5.08
N PRO A 97 -17.67 14.70 4.20
CA PRO A 97 -17.65 14.90 2.76
C PRO A 97 -18.86 15.69 2.28
N ASP A 98 -18.70 16.45 1.20
CA ASP A 98 -19.82 17.11 0.50
C ASP A 98 -20.51 16.13 -0.45
N ILE A 99 -19.74 15.16 -1.03
CA ILE A 99 -20.21 14.21 -2.04
C ILE A 99 -19.62 12.83 -1.76
N ILE A 100 -20.45 11.80 -1.88
CA ILE A 100 -20.00 10.40 -1.88
C ILE A 100 -20.39 9.80 -3.22
N VAL A 101 -19.40 9.20 -3.93
CA VAL A 101 -19.60 8.64 -5.26
C VAL A 101 -19.13 7.20 -5.32
N GLY A 102 -19.91 6.34 -5.97
CA GLY A 102 -19.54 4.96 -6.25
C GLY A 102 -20.68 3.97 -6.04
N GLN A 103 -20.35 2.69 -6.21
CA GLN A 103 -21.26 1.59 -5.94
C GLN A 103 -20.81 0.86 -4.67
N VAL A 104 -21.65 0.87 -3.66
CA VAL A 104 -21.50 0.05 -2.46
C VAL A 104 -22.35 -1.19 -2.64
N ASN A 105 -21.76 -2.36 -2.42
CA ASN A 105 -22.49 -3.61 -2.52
C ASN A 105 -23.63 -3.63 -1.48
N SER A 106 -24.88 -3.72 -1.93
CA SER A 106 -26.10 -3.64 -1.08
C SER A 106 -26.22 -4.73 0.00
N SER A 107 -25.36 -5.76 -0.06
CA SER A 107 -25.25 -6.82 0.94
C SER A 107 -24.35 -6.46 2.12
N LEU A 108 -23.68 -5.29 2.11
CA LEU A 108 -22.87 -4.86 3.24
C LEU A 108 -23.76 -4.30 4.36
N PRO A 109 -23.48 -4.63 5.65
CA PRO A 109 -24.23 -4.11 6.81
C PRO A 109 -24.30 -2.58 6.87
N ASN A 110 -23.44 -1.92 6.16
CA ASN A 110 -23.14 -0.47 6.17
C ASN A 110 -24.17 0.39 5.45
N PHE A 111 -25.14 -0.19 4.75
CA PHE A 111 -26.21 0.56 4.09
C PHE A 111 -27.02 1.44 5.05
N LYS A 112 -27.01 1.14 6.36
CA LYS A 112 -27.63 1.97 7.40
C LYS A 112 -27.01 3.36 7.51
N TYR A 113 -25.69 3.50 7.40
CA TYR A 113 -25.00 4.79 7.48
C TYR A 113 -25.28 5.63 6.24
N PHE A 114 -25.29 5.02 5.06
CA PHE A 114 -25.59 5.74 3.81
C PHE A 114 -27.08 6.11 3.67
N LYS A 115 -28.03 5.32 4.19
CA LYS A 115 -29.46 5.67 4.24
C LYS A 115 -29.75 6.96 5.01
N LYS A 116 -28.91 7.33 5.97
CA LYS A 116 -29.04 8.52 6.80
C LYS A 116 -28.72 9.82 6.05
N TYR A 117 -28.04 9.71 4.91
CA TYR A 117 -27.65 10.79 4.02
C TYR A 117 -28.57 10.86 2.81
N ASN A 118 -29.85 11.00 2.91
CA ASN A 118 -30.87 11.17 1.83
C ASN A 118 -30.39 10.77 0.42
N PHE A 119 -30.07 9.48 0.22
CA PHE A 119 -29.71 8.96 -1.08
C PHE A 119 -30.99 8.78 -1.92
N VAL A 120 -31.12 9.55 -2.97
CA VAL A 120 -32.12 9.33 -4.00
C VAL A 120 -31.51 8.39 -5.02
N SER A 121 -31.92 7.11 -5.04
CA SER A 121 -31.51 6.17 -6.07
C SER A 121 -32.71 5.79 -6.95
N GLU A 122 -32.78 6.25 -8.16
CA GLU A 122 -33.58 5.62 -9.23
C GLU A 122 -32.86 4.47 -9.92
N TYR A 123 -31.56 4.37 -9.74
CA TYR A 123 -30.72 3.23 -10.11
C TYR A 123 -29.82 2.89 -8.94
N ARG A 124 -29.36 1.65 -8.78
CA ARG A 124 -28.44 1.17 -7.70
C ARG A 124 -27.10 1.95 -7.64
N GLU A 125 -27.07 3.18 -8.09
CA GLU A 125 -25.95 4.12 -8.10
C GLU A 125 -26.14 5.12 -6.98
N ILE A 126 -25.17 5.20 -6.08
CA ILE A 126 -25.12 6.26 -5.06
C ILE A 126 -24.65 7.54 -5.78
N VAL A 127 -25.58 8.41 -6.07
CA VAL A 127 -25.29 9.73 -6.66
C VAL A 127 -25.72 10.83 -5.71
N ILE A 128 -24.73 11.60 -5.27
CA ILE A 128 -24.82 12.99 -4.76
C ILE A 128 -25.99 13.29 -3.81
N GLY A 129 -25.75 13.22 -2.51
CA GLY A 129 -26.57 13.87 -1.50
C GLY A 129 -25.77 14.98 -0.81
N ARG A 130 -26.25 16.23 -0.85
CA ARG A 130 -25.73 17.29 0.04
C ARG A 130 -26.06 16.91 1.48
N ILE A 131 -25.06 16.95 2.36
CA ILE A 131 -25.26 16.76 3.79
C ILE A 131 -26.02 18.01 4.29
N HIS A 132 -27.27 17.84 4.70
CA HIS A 132 -28.07 18.93 5.26
C HIS A 132 -27.49 19.37 6.62
N GLU A 133 -27.41 20.67 6.88
CA GLU A 133 -26.82 21.36 8.04
C GLU A 133 -27.31 20.93 9.44
N ARG A 134 -28.29 20.05 9.54
CA ARG A 134 -28.88 19.60 10.83
C ARG A 134 -27.96 18.77 11.74
N TRP A 135 -26.78 18.37 11.28
CA TRP A 135 -25.83 17.55 12.08
C TRP A 135 -24.78 18.37 12.83
N VAL A 136 -24.71 19.68 12.59
CA VAL A 136 -23.74 20.58 13.24
C VAL A 136 -24.11 20.91 14.69
N GLN A 137 -25.33 20.60 15.12
CA GLN A 137 -25.81 21.04 16.45
C GLN A 137 -25.58 20.07 17.62
N SER A 138 -25.05 18.87 17.43
CA SER A 138 -24.84 17.91 18.54
C SER A 138 -23.39 17.58 18.88
N SER A 139 -22.40 18.16 18.22
CA SER A 139 -20.99 18.10 18.64
C SER A 139 -20.34 19.48 18.47
N SER A 140 -20.68 20.37 19.37
CA SER A 140 -19.89 21.58 19.61
C SER A 140 -18.47 21.22 19.96
N THR A 141 -17.50 21.89 19.29
CA THR A 141 -16.12 22.18 19.67
C THR A 141 -14.97 21.64 18.80
N HIS A 142 -15.18 21.08 17.63
CA HIS A 142 -14.07 21.02 16.68
C HIS A 142 -14.48 21.64 15.34
N LYS A 143 -14.34 22.98 15.23
CA LYS A 143 -14.16 23.63 13.92
C LYS A 143 -13.00 22.90 13.24
N SER A 144 -13.23 22.34 12.04
CA SER A 144 -12.17 21.78 11.21
C SER A 144 -11.12 22.88 11.00
N GLN A 145 -10.00 22.78 11.70
CA GLN A 145 -8.85 23.66 11.51
C GLN A 145 -8.13 23.33 10.19
N TRP A 146 -8.81 23.58 9.06
CA TRP A 146 -8.09 23.97 7.89
C TRP A 146 -7.77 25.44 8.05
N ASP A 147 -6.56 25.76 8.51
CA ASP A 147 -6.03 27.13 8.43
C ASP A 147 -5.77 27.59 6.99
N SER A 148 -5.91 26.64 6.02
CA SER A 148 -5.79 26.92 4.58
C SER A 148 -6.64 25.91 3.80
N SER A 149 -7.20 26.34 2.64
CA SER A 149 -7.86 25.42 1.69
C SER A 149 -6.98 24.25 1.30
N PRO A 150 -7.55 23.05 1.02
CA PRO A 150 -6.76 21.92 0.50
C PRO A 150 -5.94 22.37 -0.72
N PRO A 151 -4.70 21.82 -0.91
CA PRO A 151 -3.92 22.15 -2.08
C PRO A 151 -4.70 21.82 -3.36
N PRO A 152 -4.38 22.49 -4.49
CA PRO A 152 -4.98 22.14 -5.77
C PRO A 152 -4.78 20.65 -6.08
N HIS A 153 -5.78 20.03 -6.70
CA HIS A 153 -5.76 18.62 -7.14
C HIS A 153 -5.36 17.64 -6.02
N ALA A 154 -5.84 17.90 -4.77
CA ALA A 154 -5.54 17.09 -3.61
C ALA A 154 -6.16 15.69 -3.70
N ILE A 155 -5.34 14.68 -3.50
CA ILE A 155 -5.68 13.26 -3.54
C ILE A 155 -5.32 12.67 -2.18
N MET A 156 -6.32 12.29 -1.40
CA MET A 156 -6.16 11.71 -0.08
C MET A 156 -6.18 10.19 -0.15
N ILE A 157 -5.01 9.58 0.05
CA ILE A 157 -4.83 8.13 -0.03
C ILE A 157 -4.87 7.54 1.37
N PRO A 158 -5.73 6.54 1.65
CA PRO A 158 -5.85 5.97 2.98
C PRO A 158 -4.59 5.21 3.38
N THR A 159 -4.15 5.44 4.59
CA THR A 159 -3.08 4.66 5.22
C THR A 159 -3.56 4.16 6.58
N GLY A 160 -3.38 2.86 6.85
CA GLY A 160 -3.66 2.27 8.16
C GLY A 160 -2.40 2.35 9.01
N GLY A 161 -2.39 3.18 10.05
CA GLY A 161 -1.36 3.14 11.07
C GLY A 161 -1.45 1.85 11.90
N SER A 162 -0.37 1.49 12.58
CA SER A 162 -0.33 0.40 13.58
C SER A 162 -1.34 0.58 14.73
N SER A 163 -1.90 1.78 14.86
CA SER A 163 -2.91 2.16 15.86
C SER A 163 -4.36 1.76 15.51
N GLY A 164 -4.62 1.16 14.34
CA GLY A 164 -5.97 0.83 13.89
C GLY A 164 -6.84 2.05 13.52
N LYS A 165 -6.24 3.26 13.50
CA LYS A 165 -6.92 4.49 13.05
C LYS A 165 -6.66 4.72 11.57
N ILE A 166 -7.71 5.02 10.81
CA ILE A 166 -7.59 5.43 9.41
C ILE A 166 -7.06 6.86 9.37
N ARG A 167 -6.02 7.07 8.56
CA ARG A 167 -5.48 8.37 8.19
C ARG A 167 -5.46 8.50 6.68
N PHE A 168 -5.47 9.72 6.18
CA PHE A 168 -5.32 9.98 4.76
C PHE A 168 -4.02 10.76 4.52
N ALA A 169 -3.10 10.19 3.77
CA ALA A 169 -1.93 10.91 3.27
C ALA A 169 -2.38 11.85 2.15
N ILE A 170 -1.99 13.12 2.24
CA ILE A 170 -2.35 14.15 1.27
C ILE A 170 -1.30 14.14 0.16
N HIS A 171 -1.73 13.78 -1.03
CA HIS A 171 -0.94 13.90 -2.26
C HIS A 171 -1.58 14.92 -3.19
N THR A 172 -0.84 15.30 -4.22
CA THR A 172 -1.34 16.00 -5.40
C THR A 172 -0.99 15.19 -6.64
N TRP A 173 -1.54 15.60 -7.78
CA TRP A 173 -1.16 14.99 -9.05
C TRP A 173 0.36 15.07 -9.27
N GLU A 174 0.97 16.20 -8.91
CA GLU A 174 2.40 16.47 -9.08
C GLU A 174 3.25 15.54 -8.21
N THR A 175 2.90 15.30 -6.95
CA THR A 175 3.65 14.37 -6.08
C THR A 175 3.56 12.93 -6.58
N LEU A 176 2.40 12.51 -7.12
CA LEU A 176 2.26 11.19 -7.73
C LEU A 176 3.06 11.10 -9.03
N SER A 177 3.02 12.15 -9.87
CA SER A 177 3.77 12.21 -11.13
C SER A 177 5.29 12.22 -10.90
N ALA A 178 5.79 12.86 -9.85
CA ALA A 178 7.21 12.82 -9.47
C ALA A 178 7.69 11.38 -9.19
N SER A 179 6.86 10.58 -8.50
CA SER A 179 7.16 9.15 -8.31
C SER A 179 7.20 8.37 -9.63
N VAL A 180 6.30 8.68 -10.58
CA VAL A 180 6.34 8.07 -11.92
C VAL A 180 7.61 8.42 -12.66
N CYS A 181 8.01 9.70 -12.62
CA CYS A 181 9.23 10.17 -13.28
C CYS A 181 10.46 9.41 -12.77
N GLY A 182 10.63 9.34 -11.44
CA GLY A 182 11.73 8.59 -10.84
C GLY A 182 11.72 7.09 -11.17
N PHE A 183 10.53 6.49 -11.27
CA PHE A 183 10.37 5.11 -11.72
C PHE A 183 10.84 4.94 -13.17
N CYS A 184 10.37 5.79 -14.09
CA CYS A 184 10.72 5.73 -15.50
C CYS A 184 12.24 5.94 -15.73
N GLN A 185 12.84 6.88 -15.03
CA GLN A 185 14.28 7.10 -15.07
C GLN A 185 15.08 5.90 -14.57
N TYR A 186 14.63 5.30 -13.44
CA TYR A 186 15.32 4.17 -12.85
C TYR A 186 15.27 2.91 -13.72
N PHE A 187 14.10 2.60 -14.30
CA PHE A 187 13.91 1.44 -15.17
C PHE A 187 14.18 1.72 -16.65
N GLU A 188 14.55 2.95 -17.00
CA GLU A 188 14.84 3.37 -18.38
C GLU A 188 13.67 3.12 -19.33
N GLN A 189 12.45 3.46 -18.87
CA GLN A 189 11.19 3.22 -19.58
C GLN A 189 10.57 4.54 -20.05
N GLU A 190 10.27 4.66 -21.34
CA GLU A 190 9.48 5.75 -21.87
C GLU A 190 7.97 5.51 -21.71
N LYS A 191 7.54 4.25 -21.86
CA LYS A 191 6.16 3.81 -21.70
C LYS A 191 6.08 2.62 -20.76
N VAL A 192 5.21 2.70 -19.77
CA VAL A 192 5.06 1.65 -18.75
C VAL A 192 3.74 0.91 -18.94
N ASN A 193 3.81 -0.37 -19.26
CA ASN A 193 2.63 -1.23 -19.28
C ASN A 193 2.48 -1.90 -17.91
N SER A 194 1.33 -1.74 -17.26
CA SER A 194 1.08 -2.26 -15.92
C SER A 194 -0.02 -3.32 -15.90
N PHE A 195 0.32 -4.51 -15.40
CA PHE A 195 -0.64 -5.56 -15.07
C PHE A 195 -1.05 -5.39 -13.61
N CYS A 196 -2.15 -4.68 -13.36
CA CYS A 196 -2.58 -4.29 -12.03
C CYS A 196 -3.53 -5.29 -11.41
N VAL A 197 -3.08 -5.96 -10.35
CA VAL A 197 -3.86 -6.90 -9.53
C VAL A 197 -4.20 -6.34 -8.14
N LEU A 198 -3.67 -5.17 -7.82
CA LEU A 198 -3.82 -4.52 -6.52
C LEU A 198 -4.95 -3.49 -6.54
N PRO A 199 -5.63 -3.27 -5.41
CA PRO A 199 -6.74 -2.31 -5.34
C PRO A 199 -6.30 -0.88 -5.66
N LEU A 200 -7.10 -0.19 -6.49
CA LEU A 200 -6.80 1.17 -6.94
C LEU A 200 -6.93 2.24 -5.85
N TYR A 201 -7.70 1.98 -4.79
CA TYR A 201 -7.81 2.87 -3.64
C TYR A 201 -6.58 2.82 -2.71
N HIS A 202 -5.62 1.92 -2.96
CA HIS A 202 -4.31 1.91 -2.33
C HIS A 202 -3.24 2.47 -3.26
N VAL A 203 -2.21 3.09 -2.68
CA VAL A 203 -1.09 3.66 -3.43
C VAL A 203 -0.44 2.64 -4.39
N SER A 204 -0.36 1.38 -3.99
CA SER A 204 0.25 0.29 -4.79
C SER A 204 -0.53 -0.03 -6.07
N GLY A 205 -1.85 0.06 -6.06
CA GLY A 205 -2.68 -0.09 -7.26
C GLY A 205 -2.76 1.22 -8.06
N LEU A 206 -2.99 2.34 -7.38
CA LEU A 206 -3.09 3.66 -7.99
C LEU A 206 -1.84 4.00 -8.82
N MET A 207 -0.66 3.75 -8.30
CA MET A 207 0.58 4.09 -8.98
C MET A 207 0.87 3.22 -10.20
N GLN A 208 0.31 2.03 -10.32
CA GLN A 208 0.36 1.25 -11.55
C GLN A 208 -0.48 1.92 -12.66
N PHE A 209 -1.67 2.42 -12.30
CA PHE A 209 -2.45 3.25 -13.20
C PHE A 209 -1.70 4.54 -13.57
N MET A 210 -1.19 5.29 -12.60
CA MET A 210 -0.45 6.55 -12.85
C MET A 210 0.70 6.33 -13.84
N ARG A 211 1.51 5.29 -13.67
CA ARG A 211 2.60 4.95 -14.59
C ARG A 211 2.10 4.73 -16.01
N SER A 212 1.07 3.91 -16.19
CA SER A 212 0.56 3.61 -17.54
C SER A 212 -0.11 4.84 -18.17
N PHE A 213 -0.95 5.55 -17.41
CA PHE A 213 -1.69 6.70 -17.93
C PHE A 213 -0.78 7.86 -18.33
N THR A 214 0.15 8.25 -17.46
CA THR A 214 1.01 9.43 -17.71
C THR A 214 2.07 9.17 -18.79
N THR A 215 2.55 7.93 -18.93
CA THR A 215 3.54 7.57 -19.95
C THR A 215 2.93 7.15 -21.29
N GLY A 216 1.60 7.05 -21.39
CA GLY A 216 0.93 6.54 -22.60
C GLY A 216 1.16 5.03 -22.83
N GLY A 217 1.46 4.29 -21.76
CA GLY A 217 1.51 2.83 -21.76
C GLY A 217 0.13 2.18 -21.65
N LYS A 218 0.11 0.87 -21.56
CA LYS A 218 -1.13 0.07 -21.44
C LYS A 218 -1.36 -0.32 -19.97
N LEU A 219 -2.64 -0.36 -19.59
CA LEU A 219 -3.08 -0.83 -18.28
C LEU A 219 -4.00 -2.03 -18.44
N LEU A 220 -3.70 -3.11 -17.75
CA LEU A 220 -4.60 -4.24 -17.57
C LEU A 220 -5.02 -4.30 -16.10
N LEU A 221 -6.33 -4.34 -15.86
CA LEU A 221 -6.91 -4.44 -14.54
C LEU A 221 -7.53 -5.82 -14.35
N LEU A 222 -6.94 -6.64 -13.51
CA LEU A 222 -7.45 -7.95 -13.15
C LEU A 222 -7.41 -8.11 -11.63
N PRO A 223 -8.56 -8.18 -10.94
CA PRO A 223 -8.57 -8.38 -9.49
C PRO A 223 -7.77 -9.63 -9.10
N TYR A 224 -6.97 -9.56 -8.04
CA TYR A 224 -6.17 -10.70 -7.58
C TYR A 224 -7.01 -11.96 -7.33
N LYS A 225 -8.27 -11.79 -6.91
CA LYS A 225 -9.21 -12.91 -6.72
C LYS A 225 -9.44 -13.68 -8.03
N SER A 226 -9.61 -12.98 -9.15
CA SER A 226 -9.74 -13.58 -10.48
C SER A 226 -8.43 -14.27 -10.91
N LEU A 227 -7.28 -13.62 -10.70
CA LEU A 227 -5.98 -14.23 -10.97
C LEU A 227 -5.78 -15.51 -10.13
N LYS A 228 -6.18 -15.49 -8.86
CA LYS A 228 -6.12 -16.65 -7.96
C LYS A 228 -7.02 -17.81 -8.43
N SER A 229 -8.17 -17.54 -9.05
CA SER A 229 -9.05 -18.57 -9.63
C SER A 229 -8.59 -19.09 -10.98
N GLY A 230 -7.40 -18.67 -11.46
CA GLY A 230 -6.81 -19.15 -12.71
C GLY A 230 -7.15 -18.31 -13.94
N GLU A 231 -7.91 -17.22 -13.78
CA GLU A 231 -8.16 -16.28 -14.85
C GLU A 231 -6.84 -15.59 -15.22
N LYS A 232 -6.41 -15.75 -16.45
CA LYS A 232 -5.24 -15.07 -17.01
C LYS A 232 -5.67 -14.30 -18.24
N SER A 233 -5.15 -13.09 -18.38
CA SER A 233 -5.37 -12.33 -19.60
C SER A 233 -4.66 -12.99 -20.78
N ALA A 234 -5.22 -12.84 -21.99
CA ALA A 234 -4.59 -13.26 -23.23
C ALA A 234 -3.38 -12.41 -23.65
N ILE A 235 -2.92 -11.48 -22.80
CA ILE A 235 -1.71 -10.70 -23.10
C ILE A 235 -0.45 -11.57 -22.97
N ALA A 236 0.52 -11.27 -23.84
CA ALA A 236 1.90 -11.72 -23.64
C ALA A 236 2.52 -10.85 -22.54
N PRO A 237 3.04 -11.46 -21.41
CA PRO A 237 3.54 -10.69 -20.27
C PRO A 237 4.84 -9.92 -20.54
N GLN A 238 5.51 -10.15 -21.65
CA GLN A 238 6.72 -9.44 -22.05
C GLN A 238 6.45 -7.94 -22.18
N ASN A 239 7.35 -7.12 -21.66
CA ASN A 239 7.23 -5.65 -21.57
C ASN A 239 6.11 -5.17 -20.64
N TRP A 240 5.73 -5.99 -19.65
CA TRP A 240 4.76 -5.63 -18.62
C TRP A 240 5.38 -5.69 -17.23
N PHE A 241 4.98 -4.73 -16.40
CA PHE A 241 5.25 -4.72 -14.97
C PHE A 241 4.04 -5.30 -14.22
N ILE A 242 4.30 -6.13 -13.22
CA ILE A 242 3.29 -6.58 -12.25
C ILE A 242 3.79 -6.26 -10.84
N SER A 243 2.89 -5.79 -9.96
CA SER A 243 3.23 -5.55 -8.55
C SER A 243 2.52 -6.55 -7.66
N LEU A 244 3.27 -7.18 -6.77
CA LEU A 244 2.80 -8.22 -5.86
C LEU A 244 3.23 -7.93 -4.42
N VAL A 245 2.48 -8.49 -3.47
CA VAL A 245 2.94 -8.66 -2.09
C VAL A 245 3.50 -10.09 -1.90
N PRO A 246 4.34 -10.36 -0.87
CA PRO A 246 5.00 -11.67 -0.71
C PRO A 246 4.06 -12.87 -0.73
N THR A 247 2.90 -12.79 -0.10
CA THR A 247 1.90 -13.87 -0.09
C THR A 247 1.29 -14.14 -1.47
N GLN A 248 1.19 -13.11 -2.32
CA GLN A 248 0.73 -13.26 -3.70
C GLN A 248 1.81 -13.89 -4.57
N LEU A 249 3.06 -13.48 -4.40
CA LEU A 249 4.22 -14.09 -5.07
C LEU A 249 4.30 -15.58 -4.73
N GLN A 250 4.25 -15.94 -3.43
CA GLN A 250 4.27 -17.33 -2.99
C GLN A 250 3.17 -18.18 -3.63
N PHE A 251 1.96 -17.64 -3.70
CA PHE A 251 0.85 -18.34 -4.32
C PHE A 251 1.08 -18.56 -5.83
N LEU A 252 1.52 -17.52 -6.54
CA LEU A 252 1.73 -17.57 -7.98
C LEU A 252 2.93 -18.45 -8.38
N LEU A 253 3.99 -18.50 -7.58
CA LEU A 253 5.10 -19.42 -7.79
C LEU A 253 4.62 -20.88 -7.77
N LYS A 254 3.77 -21.25 -6.82
CA LYS A 254 3.19 -22.61 -6.74
C LYS A 254 2.19 -22.89 -7.85
N GLN A 255 1.51 -21.89 -8.37
CA GLN A 255 0.47 -22.05 -9.40
C GLN A 255 1.07 -22.08 -10.80
N ASP A 256 1.90 -21.12 -11.16
CA ASP A 256 2.50 -21.00 -12.49
C ASP A 256 3.70 -20.03 -12.47
N ALA A 257 4.83 -20.50 -11.98
CA ALA A 257 6.06 -19.73 -11.98
C ALA A 257 6.52 -19.38 -13.41
N SER A 258 6.24 -20.26 -14.39
CA SER A 258 6.66 -20.05 -15.79
C SER A 258 5.97 -18.88 -16.46
N TRP A 259 4.72 -18.61 -16.10
CA TRP A 259 3.99 -17.42 -16.54
C TRP A 259 4.56 -16.16 -15.92
N LEU A 260 4.84 -16.20 -14.62
CA LEU A 260 5.38 -15.04 -13.88
C LEU A 260 6.79 -14.67 -14.36
N ALA A 261 7.61 -15.67 -14.76
CA ALA A 261 8.95 -15.47 -15.31
C ALA A 261 8.97 -14.76 -16.68
N LYS A 262 7.82 -14.62 -17.33
CA LYS A 262 7.71 -13.93 -18.64
C LYS A 262 7.49 -12.43 -18.53
N PHE A 263 7.20 -11.92 -17.35
CA PHE A 263 7.11 -10.47 -17.15
C PHE A 263 8.48 -9.81 -17.34
N ASP A 264 8.46 -8.54 -17.69
CA ASP A 264 9.67 -7.73 -17.72
C ASP A 264 10.21 -7.51 -16.30
N THR A 265 9.30 -7.17 -15.40
CA THR A 265 9.63 -6.91 -14.00
C THR A 265 8.46 -7.28 -13.08
N VAL A 266 8.77 -8.01 -12.02
CA VAL A 266 7.86 -8.33 -10.92
C VAL A 266 8.25 -7.49 -9.70
N LEU A 267 7.56 -6.39 -9.47
CA LEU A 267 7.77 -5.53 -8.29
C LEU A 267 7.24 -6.23 -7.04
N LEU A 268 8.07 -6.34 -6.00
CA LEU A 268 7.70 -6.97 -4.74
C LEU A 268 7.81 -5.99 -3.58
N GLY A 269 6.70 -5.70 -2.93
CA GLY A 269 6.68 -4.74 -1.84
C GLY A 269 5.52 -4.92 -0.87
N GLY A 270 5.33 -3.93 0.00
CA GLY A 270 4.21 -3.88 0.97
C GLY A 270 4.43 -4.65 2.27
N ALA A 271 5.32 -5.65 2.28
CA ALA A 271 5.75 -6.39 3.47
C ALA A 271 7.16 -6.98 3.23
N PRO A 272 7.91 -7.34 4.29
CA PRO A 272 9.16 -8.09 4.15
C PRO A 272 8.92 -9.45 3.48
N ALA A 273 9.80 -9.82 2.56
CA ALA A 273 9.85 -11.15 1.99
C ALA A 273 10.90 -11.99 2.74
N TRP A 274 10.69 -13.30 2.83
CA TRP A 274 11.59 -14.22 3.51
C TRP A 274 12.49 -14.96 2.51
N ASP A 275 13.66 -15.41 3.00
CA ASP A 275 14.73 -15.92 2.14
C ASP A 275 14.33 -17.12 1.28
N SER A 276 13.52 -18.06 1.81
CA SER A 276 13.10 -19.22 1.01
C SER A 276 12.21 -18.80 -0.17
N LEU A 277 11.33 -17.81 0.00
CA LEU A 277 10.53 -17.27 -1.09
C LEU A 277 11.39 -16.58 -2.16
N LEU A 278 12.38 -15.79 -1.73
CA LEU A 278 13.30 -15.11 -2.64
C LEU A 278 14.16 -16.14 -3.41
N ASN A 279 14.62 -17.20 -2.74
CA ASN A 279 15.39 -18.27 -3.36
C ASN A 279 14.55 -19.10 -4.34
N GLU A 280 13.28 -19.39 -4.00
CA GLU A 280 12.33 -20.04 -4.91
C GLU A 280 12.12 -19.18 -6.18
N ALA A 281 11.92 -17.85 -6.02
CA ALA A 281 11.80 -16.92 -7.14
C ALA A 281 13.06 -16.92 -8.01
N ARG A 282 14.27 -16.98 -7.43
CA ARG A 282 15.54 -17.10 -8.18
C ARG A 282 15.63 -18.39 -8.95
N THR A 283 15.25 -19.52 -8.33
CA THR A 283 15.24 -20.83 -8.97
C THR A 283 14.39 -20.84 -10.23
N HIS A 284 13.24 -20.18 -10.17
CA HIS A 284 12.34 -20.01 -11.32
C HIS A 284 12.71 -18.84 -12.24
N LYS A 285 13.85 -18.18 -12.01
CA LYS A 285 14.34 -17.03 -12.80
C LYS A 285 13.31 -15.91 -12.93
N ILE A 286 12.54 -15.67 -11.86
CA ILE A 286 11.58 -14.56 -11.83
C ILE A 286 12.36 -13.23 -11.85
N PRO A 287 12.04 -12.30 -12.77
CA PRO A 287 12.66 -10.98 -12.80
C PRO A 287 12.12 -10.09 -11.65
N LEU A 288 12.45 -10.48 -10.43
CA LEU A 288 11.94 -9.85 -9.22
C LEU A 288 12.68 -8.55 -8.94
N ALA A 289 11.94 -7.55 -8.54
CA ALA A 289 12.43 -6.25 -8.09
C ALA A 289 11.86 -5.94 -6.69
N PRO A 290 12.55 -6.35 -5.61
CA PRO A 290 12.20 -5.92 -4.25
C PRO A 290 12.14 -4.40 -4.16
N THR A 291 11.13 -3.87 -3.44
CA THR A 291 10.90 -2.43 -3.34
C THR A 291 10.64 -2.01 -1.90
N TYR A 292 11.11 -0.81 -1.53
CA TYR A 292 10.71 -0.14 -0.30
C TYR A 292 10.05 1.19 -0.63
N GLY A 293 8.91 1.41 -0.01
CA GLY A 293 8.12 2.62 -0.10
C GLY A 293 6.82 2.48 0.66
N MET A 294 6.08 3.55 0.72
CA MET A 294 4.85 3.64 1.51
C MET A 294 3.87 4.60 0.87
N THR A 295 2.68 4.74 1.46
CA THR A 295 1.69 5.70 0.98
C THR A 295 2.27 7.11 0.99
N GLU A 296 3.00 7.45 2.02
CA GLU A 296 3.63 8.76 2.26
C GLU A 296 4.68 9.15 1.21
N THR A 297 5.19 8.18 0.44
CA THR A 297 6.19 8.39 -0.64
C THR A 297 5.62 8.20 -2.04
N ALA A 298 4.30 8.13 -2.20
CA ALA A 298 3.63 7.82 -3.47
C ALA A 298 4.19 6.55 -4.14
N SER A 299 4.44 5.49 -3.40
CA SER A 299 5.01 4.20 -3.78
C SER A 299 6.49 4.06 -3.43
N GLN A 300 7.29 3.37 -4.27
CA GLN A 300 8.68 3.04 -3.97
C GLN A 300 9.62 4.26 -4.10
N VAL A 301 10.58 4.31 -3.18
CA VAL A 301 11.74 5.22 -3.23
C VAL A 301 13.06 4.47 -3.30
N MET A 302 13.03 3.16 -3.08
CA MET A 302 14.17 2.26 -3.25
C MET A 302 13.73 0.98 -3.93
N THR A 303 14.55 0.46 -4.83
CA THR A 303 14.23 -0.75 -5.60
C THR A 303 15.51 -1.45 -6.04
N LEU A 304 15.50 -2.79 -6.00
CA LEU A 304 16.54 -3.63 -6.60
C LEU A 304 16.17 -3.93 -8.06
N LYS A 305 17.13 -3.79 -8.98
CA LYS A 305 16.90 -4.19 -10.38
C LYS A 305 16.81 -5.72 -10.48
N PRO A 306 15.99 -6.28 -11.40
CA PRO A 306 15.86 -7.73 -11.58
C PRO A 306 17.18 -8.47 -11.83
N HIS A 307 18.07 -7.83 -12.58
CA HIS A 307 19.40 -8.40 -12.84
C HIS A 307 20.19 -8.63 -11.53
N ASP A 308 20.23 -7.62 -10.65
CA ASP A 308 20.98 -7.73 -9.38
C ASP A 308 20.33 -8.77 -8.45
N PHE A 309 18.99 -8.86 -8.45
CA PHE A 309 18.25 -9.87 -7.71
C PHE A 309 18.64 -11.28 -8.16
N LEU A 310 18.71 -11.54 -9.48
CA LEU A 310 19.10 -12.84 -10.03
C LEU A 310 20.56 -13.18 -9.77
N GLN A 311 21.42 -12.17 -9.56
CA GLN A 311 22.81 -12.33 -9.12
C GLN A 311 22.97 -12.49 -7.59
N LYS A 312 21.89 -12.83 -6.89
CA LYS A 312 21.86 -13.08 -5.45
C LYS A 312 22.14 -11.84 -4.56
N CYS A 313 21.85 -10.65 -5.04
CA CYS A 313 21.80 -9.47 -4.16
C CYS A 313 20.54 -9.56 -3.28
N ASP A 314 20.72 -9.49 -1.96
CA ASP A 314 19.64 -9.60 -0.95
C ASP A 314 19.21 -8.23 -0.40
N ALA A 315 19.72 -7.15 -0.98
CA ALA A 315 19.31 -5.78 -0.64
C ALA A 315 17.88 -5.49 -1.10
N ILE A 316 17.29 -4.46 -0.54
CA ILE A 316 16.04 -3.86 -1.08
C ILE A 316 16.34 -3.08 -2.38
N GLY A 317 17.59 -2.68 -2.59
CA GLY A 317 18.03 -2.03 -3.80
C GLY A 317 18.70 -0.67 -3.58
N ARG A 318 18.56 0.21 -4.55
CA ARG A 318 19.13 1.56 -4.55
C ARG A 318 18.05 2.61 -4.51
N VAL A 319 18.39 3.81 -4.09
CA VAL A 319 17.50 4.98 -4.07
C VAL A 319 17.13 5.37 -5.50
N LEU A 320 15.85 5.64 -5.75
CA LEU A 320 15.35 6.11 -7.03
C LEU A 320 15.72 7.58 -7.27
N PRO A 321 15.86 8.04 -8.53
CA PRO A 321 16.36 9.39 -8.86
C PRO A 321 15.56 10.56 -8.26
N HIS A 322 14.26 10.39 -7.99
CA HIS A 322 13.39 11.41 -7.41
C HIS A 322 13.46 11.51 -5.88
N ALA A 323 14.27 10.69 -5.22
CA ALA A 323 14.36 10.62 -3.77
C ALA A 323 15.81 10.75 -3.28
N ARG A 324 15.95 11.26 -2.06
CA ARG A 324 17.16 11.24 -1.26
C ARG A 324 16.85 10.57 0.07
N VAL A 325 17.72 9.67 0.48
CA VAL A 325 17.55 8.88 1.70
C VAL A 325 18.79 9.03 2.57
N GLU A 326 18.56 9.39 3.82
CA GLU A 326 19.58 9.48 4.86
C GLU A 326 19.24 8.51 5.99
N ILE A 327 20.26 7.94 6.59
CA ILE A 327 20.12 7.10 7.77
C ILE A 327 20.68 7.87 8.95
N LEU A 328 19.80 8.19 9.91
CA LEU A 328 20.17 9.01 11.07
C LEU A 328 20.22 8.18 12.33
N GLY A 329 21.28 8.36 13.12
CA GLY A 329 21.43 7.79 14.45
C GLY A 329 20.46 8.42 15.46
N SER A 330 20.50 7.93 16.69
CA SER A 330 19.72 8.49 17.79
C SER A 330 20.13 9.91 18.19
N ASP A 331 21.36 10.28 17.88
CA ASP A 331 21.96 11.61 18.05
C ASP A 331 21.57 12.60 16.93
N GLY A 332 20.93 12.11 15.86
CA GLY A 332 20.55 12.87 14.67
C GLY A 332 21.66 12.98 13.63
N GLU A 333 22.83 12.40 13.88
CA GLU A 333 23.95 12.40 12.94
C GLU A 333 23.78 11.30 11.88
N GLN A 334 24.39 11.52 10.71
CA GLN A 334 24.34 10.56 9.60
C GLN A 334 25.14 9.30 9.92
N CYS A 335 24.50 8.14 9.84
CA CYS A 335 25.13 6.84 10.05
C CYS A 335 26.15 6.50 8.96
N LYS A 336 27.22 5.81 9.36
CA LYS A 336 28.19 5.21 8.43
C LYS A 336 27.61 3.97 7.75
N SER A 337 28.26 3.48 6.69
CA SER A 337 27.90 2.22 6.04
C SER A 337 27.83 1.09 7.07
N TYR A 338 26.80 0.23 6.96
CA TYR A 338 26.47 -0.87 7.88
C TYR A 338 25.99 -0.43 9.28
N GLN A 339 25.91 0.86 9.56
CA GLN A 339 25.36 1.34 10.81
C GLN A 339 23.84 1.55 10.66
N THR A 340 23.07 0.86 11.50
CA THR A 340 21.60 0.96 11.52
C THR A 340 21.15 2.27 12.16
N GLY A 341 20.23 2.96 11.53
CA GLY A 341 19.59 4.17 12.03
C GLY A 341 18.17 4.34 11.45
N ILE A 342 17.57 5.47 11.75
CA ILE A 342 16.22 5.82 11.29
C ILE A 342 16.30 6.30 9.86
N ILE A 343 15.42 5.74 9.00
CA ILE A 343 15.30 6.13 7.60
C ILE A 343 14.62 7.49 7.53
N THR A 344 15.33 8.46 6.95
CA THR A 344 14.83 9.82 6.72
C THR A 344 14.79 10.08 5.22
N LEU A 345 13.66 10.56 4.72
CA LEU A 345 13.36 10.68 3.30
C LEU A 345 13.17 12.14 2.89
N GLN A 346 13.72 12.51 1.74
CA GLN A 346 13.42 13.74 0.99
C GLN A 346 13.03 13.32 -0.42
N SER A 347 11.91 13.81 -0.93
CA SER A 347 11.48 13.48 -2.30
C SER A 347 10.40 14.45 -2.77
N ASP A 348 10.37 14.71 -4.08
CA ASP A 348 9.29 15.44 -4.72
C ASP A 348 7.97 14.63 -4.71
N SER A 349 8.05 13.33 -4.45
CA SER A 349 6.88 12.44 -4.30
C SER A 349 6.36 12.36 -2.87
N LEU A 350 6.96 13.06 -1.89
CA LEU A 350 6.48 13.03 -0.51
C LEU A 350 5.08 13.63 -0.40
N PHE A 351 4.28 13.01 0.46
CA PHE A 351 2.98 13.53 0.87
C PHE A 351 3.11 14.89 1.56
N LEU A 352 2.05 15.67 1.51
CA LEU A 352 1.99 17.00 2.11
C LEU A 352 1.53 16.98 3.58
N GLY A 353 1.37 15.82 4.18
CA GLY A 353 0.90 15.62 5.54
C GLY A 353 -0.27 14.65 5.64
N TYR A 354 -0.81 14.49 6.84
CA TYR A 354 -2.01 13.69 7.06
C TYR A 354 -3.22 14.60 7.23
N TYR A 355 -4.27 14.34 6.44
CA TYR A 355 -5.52 15.11 6.55
C TYR A 355 -6.05 15.14 8.00
N PRO A 356 -6.48 16.31 8.55
CA PRO A 356 -6.60 17.61 7.88
C PRO A 356 -5.35 18.52 7.96
N GLN A 357 -4.23 18.03 8.46
CA GLN A 357 -3.02 18.82 8.70
C GLN A 357 -2.03 18.73 7.55
N LEU A 358 -1.55 19.88 7.08
CA LEU A 358 -0.46 19.97 6.14
C LEU A 358 0.88 20.01 6.90
N ASN A 359 1.84 19.20 6.44
CA ASN A 359 3.22 19.28 6.88
C ASN A 359 4.02 20.10 5.86
N ARG A 360 4.73 21.13 6.32
CA ARG A 360 5.60 21.96 5.46
C ARG A 360 7.05 21.49 5.44
N GLU A 361 7.37 20.46 6.22
CA GLU A 361 8.71 19.88 6.23
C GLU A 361 8.97 19.13 4.93
N LYS A 362 10.14 19.41 4.33
CA LYS A 362 10.58 18.70 3.11
C LYS A 362 11.19 17.33 3.40
N THR A 363 11.32 16.98 4.67
CA THR A 363 11.89 15.73 5.15
C THR A 363 10.83 14.91 5.90
N PHE A 364 10.83 13.62 5.67
CA PHE A 364 9.96 12.68 6.38
C PHE A 364 10.80 11.64 7.12
N LYS A 365 10.76 11.70 8.45
CA LYS A 365 11.37 10.72 9.32
C LYS A 365 10.41 9.55 9.50
N THR A 366 10.81 8.38 9.01
CA THR A 366 9.97 7.18 9.09
C THR A 366 10.07 6.51 10.47
N ASP A 367 9.22 5.51 10.70
CA ASP A 367 9.35 4.59 11.85
C ASP A 367 10.24 3.36 11.50
N ASP A 368 10.76 3.29 10.29
CA ASP A 368 11.54 2.16 9.82
C ASP A 368 13.05 2.41 10.07
N LEU A 369 13.76 1.34 10.39
CA LEU A 369 15.20 1.30 10.56
C LEU A 369 15.86 0.60 9.39
N GLY A 370 17.03 1.11 8.97
CA GLY A 370 17.79 0.52 7.88
C GLY A 370 19.25 0.97 7.88
N TYR A 371 19.99 0.50 6.90
CA TYR A 371 21.37 0.90 6.66
C TYR A 371 21.73 0.80 5.18
N PHE A 372 22.78 1.49 4.78
CA PHE A 372 23.45 1.30 3.49
C PHE A 372 24.72 0.47 3.66
N ASP A 373 25.03 -0.39 2.69
CA ASP A 373 26.36 -0.99 2.58
C ASP A 373 27.35 -0.02 1.89
N LYS A 374 28.62 -0.44 1.75
CA LYS A 374 29.66 0.35 1.08
C LYS A 374 29.41 0.54 -0.42
N ALA A 375 28.63 -0.35 -1.05
CA ALA A 375 28.27 -0.26 -2.46
C ALA A 375 27.02 0.61 -2.71
N GLY A 376 26.42 1.15 -1.63
CA GLY A 376 25.21 1.98 -1.69
C GLY A 376 23.91 1.19 -1.87
N TYR A 377 23.91 -0.10 -1.60
CA TYR A 377 22.69 -0.87 -1.49
C TYR A 377 22.05 -0.69 -0.12
N PHE A 378 20.74 -0.65 -0.11
CA PHE A 378 19.91 -0.39 1.08
C PHE A 378 19.31 -1.67 1.65
N TYR A 379 19.29 -1.74 2.97
CA TYR A 379 18.73 -2.84 3.75
C TYR A 379 17.76 -2.33 4.80
N VAL A 380 16.56 -2.91 4.87
CA VAL A 380 15.58 -2.63 5.94
C VAL A 380 15.78 -3.62 7.08
N VAL A 381 15.91 -3.11 8.29
CA VAL A 381 16.06 -3.91 9.52
C VAL A 381 14.71 -4.21 10.15
N GLY A 382 13.81 -3.22 10.18
CA GLY A 382 12.47 -3.37 10.74
C GLY A 382 11.91 -2.05 11.26
N ARG A 383 10.77 -2.13 11.98
CA ARG A 383 10.13 -0.95 12.57
C ARG A 383 10.62 -0.69 13.98
N ASN A 384 10.98 0.56 14.25
CA ASN A 384 11.45 0.99 15.57
C ASN A 384 10.37 0.81 16.66
N SER A 385 9.12 1.17 16.34
CA SER A 385 7.98 1.02 17.26
C SER A 385 7.55 -0.44 17.54
N ARG A 386 8.02 -1.40 16.73
CA ARG A 386 7.75 -2.83 16.91
C ARG A 386 8.92 -3.62 17.47
N LYS A 387 10.01 -2.94 17.74
CA LYS A 387 11.20 -3.55 18.35
C LYS A 387 10.83 -4.12 19.70
N ILE A 388 11.16 -5.40 19.94
CA ILE A 388 10.98 -6.11 21.19
C ILE A 388 12.28 -6.01 21.96
N ILE A 389 12.22 -5.58 23.23
CA ILE A 389 13.39 -5.49 24.08
C ILE A 389 13.37 -6.64 25.08
N THR A 390 14.14 -7.67 24.80
CA THR A 390 14.20 -8.89 25.59
C THR A 390 15.59 -9.13 26.17
N GLY A 391 15.70 -9.17 27.52
CA GLY A 391 16.99 -9.33 28.19
C GLY A 391 18.01 -8.24 27.88
N GLY A 392 17.57 -7.03 27.54
CA GLY A 392 18.42 -5.92 27.13
C GLY A 392 18.79 -5.91 25.62
N GLU A 393 18.40 -6.94 24.87
CA GLU A 393 18.69 -7.07 23.45
C GLU A 393 17.51 -6.58 22.59
N ASN A 394 17.81 -5.94 21.46
CA ASN A 394 16.83 -5.48 20.51
C ASN A 394 16.52 -6.58 19.48
N VAL A 395 15.26 -6.99 19.41
CA VAL A 395 14.78 -7.99 18.44
C VAL A 395 13.72 -7.36 17.54
N PHE A 396 13.89 -7.54 16.23
CA PHE A 396 12.90 -7.09 15.27
C PHE A 396 11.99 -8.26 14.89
N PRO A 397 10.66 -8.14 15.07
CA PRO A 397 9.72 -9.21 14.74
C PRO A 397 9.89 -9.81 13.35
N ALA A 398 10.20 -8.96 12.35
CA ALA A 398 10.34 -9.38 10.97
C ALA A 398 11.43 -10.46 10.76
N GLU A 399 12.54 -10.42 11.50
CA GLU A 399 13.59 -11.45 11.40
C GLU A 399 13.15 -12.79 12.00
N VAL A 400 12.38 -12.74 13.09
CA VAL A 400 11.81 -13.92 13.72
C VAL A 400 10.74 -14.55 12.83
N GLU A 401 9.84 -13.72 12.32
CA GLU A 401 8.78 -14.10 11.39
C GLU A 401 9.36 -14.73 10.11
N ALA A 402 10.39 -14.13 9.52
CA ALA A 402 11.06 -14.63 8.32
C ALA A 402 11.70 -16.01 8.58
N ALA A 403 12.38 -16.21 9.72
CA ALA A 403 12.97 -17.49 10.08
C ALA A 403 11.92 -18.59 10.26
N ILE A 404 10.77 -18.28 10.88
CA ILE A 404 9.66 -19.22 11.08
C ILE A 404 8.99 -19.58 9.75
N LEU A 405 8.66 -18.59 8.91
CA LEU A 405 8.07 -18.81 7.59
C LEU A 405 8.99 -19.64 6.69
N GLY A 406 10.30 -19.43 6.81
CA GLY A 406 11.32 -20.18 6.09
C GLY A 406 11.43 -21.67 6.49
N THR A 407 10.66 -22.15 7.46
CA THR A 407 10.53 -23.59 7.78
C THR A 407 9.49 -24.31 6.92
N GLU A 408 8.60 -23.56 6.27
CA GLU A 408 7.46 -24.04 5.47
C GLU A 408 6.37 -24.82 6.23
N TRP A 409 6.53 -25.05 7.52
CA TRP A 409 5.49 -25.65 8.37
C TRP A 409 4.43 -24.66 8.83
N VAL A 410 4.73 -23.36 8.72
CA VAL A 410 3.86 -22.27 9.15
C VAL A 410 3.45 -21.47 7.91
N LYS A 411 2.13 -21.29 7.78
CA LYS A 411 1.53 -20.55 6.66
C LYS A 411 1.60 -19.04 6.84
N ASP A 412 1.46 -18.59 8.09
CA ASP A 412 1.43 -17.17 8.46
C ASP A 412 1.87 -17.03 9.92
N VAL A 413 2.58 -15.95 10.26
CA VAL A 413 3.07 -15.71 11.61
C VAL A 413 3.19 -14.22 11.90
N CYS A 414 2.97 -13.85 13.16
CA CYS A 414 3.27 -12.55 13.68
C CYS A 414 3.95 -12.68 15.05
N ALA A 415 5.15 -12.14 15.17
CA ALA A 415 5.89 -12.10 16.42
C ALA A 415 5.57 -10.81 17.18
N VAL A 416 5.22 -10.93 18.45
CA VAL A 416 4.87 -9.78 19.32
C VAL A 416 5.63 -9.82 20.64
N GLY A 417 5.97 -8.63 21.17
CA GLY A 417 6.52 -8.48 22.50
C GLY A 417 5.41 -8.46 23.56
N VAL A 418 5.56 -9.28 24.58
CA VAL A 418 4.68 -9.29 25.74
C VAL A 418 5.53 -9.05 26.99
N ARG A 419 5.07 -8.16 27.89
CA ARG A 419 5.78 -7.83 29.13
C ARG A 419 6.05 -9.08 29.97
N ASP A 420 7.27 -9.20 30.44
CA ASP A 420 7.77 -10.26 31.32
C ASP A 420 8.62 -9.68 32.44
N ARG A 421 8.51 -10.25 33.66
CA ARG A 421 9.21 -9.73 34.85
C ARG A 421 10.72 -9.94 34.78
N ALA A 422 11.17 -11.02 34.16
CA ALA A 422 12.59 -11.39 34.13
C ALA A 422 13.32 -10.82 32.93
N TRP A 423 12.62 -10.69 31.79
CA TRP A 423 13.20 -10.35 30.48
C TRP A 423 12.84 -8.96 29.99
N GLY A 424 11.98 -8.21 30.69
CA GLY A 424 11.36 -6.98 30.19
C GLY A 424 10.23 -7.28 29.23
N GLU A 425 10.56 -7.92 28.11
CA GLU A 425 9.60 -8.51 27.18
C GLU A 425 10.05 -9.91 26.77
N ILE A 426 9.09 -10.79 26.48
CA ILE A 426 9.29 -12.07 25.79
C ILE A 426 8.72 -12.00 24.38
N ILE A 427 9.32 -12.77 23.48
CA ILE A 427 8.81 -12.92 22.11
C ILE A 427 7.75 -14.01 22.11
N VAL A 428 6.57 -13.68 21.62
CA VAL A 428 5.46 -14.60 21.44
C VAL A 428 5.18 -14.73 19.94
N ALA A 429 5.23 -15.96 19.41
CA ALA A 429 4.86 -16.24 18.02
C ALA A 429 3.40 -16.66 17.95
N VAL A 430 2.54 -15.82 17.33
CA VAL A 430 1.16 -16.19 16.98
C VAL A 430 1.17 -16.65 15.53
N TYR A 431 0.82 -17.91 15.27
CA TYR A 431 1.02 -18.53 13.97
C TYR A 431 -0.21 -19.27 13.43
N VAL A 432 -0.28 -19.38 12.12
CA VAL A 432 -1.26 -20.20 11.39
C VAL A 432 -0.54 -21.42 10.85
N PRO A 433 -0.93 -22.65 11.21
CA PRO A 433 -0.27 -23.84 10.72
C PRO A 433 -0.48 -24.05 9.22
N GLN A 434 0.51 -24.62 8.53
CA GLN A 434 0.39 -25.04 7.13
C GLN A 434 -0.45 -26.33 7.00
N SER A 435 -0.43 -27.18 8.03
CA SER A 435 -1.16 -28.43 8.12
C SER A 435 -1.71 -28.62 9.56
N PRO A 436 -2.68 -29.51 9.79
CA PRO A 436 -3.31 -29.69 11.11
C PRO A 436 -2.36 -30.08 12.25
N LYS A 437 -1.17 -30.57 11.92
CA LYS A 437 -0.13 -30.89 12.91
C LYS A 437 1.18 -30.24 12.50
N VAL A 438 1.52 -29.14 13.18
CA VAL A 438 2.85 -28.51 13.03
C VAL A 438 3.77 -29.12 14.08
N PRO A 439 4.90 -29.70 13.66
CA PRO A 439 5.89 -30.23 14.59
C PRO A 439 6.69 -29.08 15.21
N LEU A 440 6.16 -28.43 16.24
CA LEU A 440 6.76 -27.24 16.84
C LEU A 440 8.21 -27.44 17.28
N ASP A 441 8.58 -28.62 17.73
CA ASP A 441 9.96 -28.90 18.11
C ASP A 441 10.89 -28.96 16.90
N GLU A 442 10.42 -29.40 15.75
CA GLU A 442 11.16 -29.33 14.49
C GLU A 442 11.25 -27.89 13.99
N VAL A 443 10.18 -27.09 14.11
CA VAL A 443 10.21 -25.63 13.80
C VAL A 443 11.27 -24.94 14.66
N LYS A 444 11.24 -25.17 15.99
CA LYS A 444 12.22 -24.61 16.93
C LYS A 444 13.66 -25.04 16.56
N SER A 445 13.85 -26.31 16.23
CA SER A 445 15.15 -26.83 15.81
C SER A 445 15.63 -26.22 14.50
N ALA A 446 14.74 -25.99 13.53
CA ALA A 446 15.06 -25.40 12.23
C ALA A 446 15.39 -23.90 12.30
N ILE A 447 14.82 -23.15 13.25
CA ILE A 447 15.15 -21.72 13.45
C ILE A 447 16.37 -21.53 14.34
N ALA A 448 16.77 -22.53 15.14
CA ALA A 448 17.88 -22.41 16.09
C ALA A 448 19.23 -21.99 15.44
N PRO A 449 19.64 -22.50 14.28
CA PRO A 449 20.87 -22.06 13.63
C PRO A 449 20.72 -20.69 12.91
N LYS A 450 19.50 -20.21 12.72
CA LYS A 450 19.20 -18.97 11.97
C LYS A 450 19.07 -17.74 12.87
N LEU A 451 18.74 -17.96 14.14
CA LEU A 451 18.48 -16.90 15.11
C LEU A 451 19.34 -17.05 16.36
N SER A 452 19.84 -15.94 16.89
CA SER A 452 20.46 -15.93 18.20
C SER A 452 19.45 -16.36 19.28
N ARG A 453 19.92 -17.04 20.33
CA ARG A 453 19.07 -17.67 21.35
C ARG A 453 18.03 -16.73 21.98
N PHE A 454 18.36 -15.45 22.18
CA PHE A 454 17.45 -14.45 22.72
C PHE A 454 16.33 -14.04 21.75
N LYS A 455 16.47 -14.32 20.44
CA LYS A 455 15.46 -14.06 19.42
C LYS A 455 14.44 -15.18 19.25
N HIS A 456 14.63 -16.30 19.95
CA HIS A 456 13.70 -17.42 19.89
C HIS A 456 12.39 -17.07 20.61
N PRO A 457 11.22 -17.30 19.98
CA PRO A 457 9.96 -17.17 20.70
C PRO A 457 9.93 -18.09 21.93
N LYS A 458 9.55 -17.53 23.06
CA LYS A 458 9.37 -18.30 24.30
C LYS A 458 8.01 -18.95 24.34
N GLU A 459 7.01 -18.31 23.71
CA GLU A 459 5.64 -18.80 23.65
C GLU A 459 5.16 -18.89 22.20
N TRP A 460 4.33 -19.89 21.94
CA TRP A 460 3.80 -20.20 20.62
C TRP A 460 2.30 -20.37 20.71
N ILE A 461 1.54 -19.57 19.95
CA ILE A 461 0.08 -19.56 19.99
C ILE A 461 -0.46 -19.85 18.59
N GLU A 462 -1.17 -20.97 18.47
CA GLU A 462 -1.81 -21.35 17.23
C GLU A 462 -3.12 -20.57 17.04
N THR A 463 -3.39 -20.16 15.81
CA THR A 463 -4.65 -19.53 15.40
C THR A 463 -5.07 -20.01 14.01
N GLN A 464 -6.36 -19.97 13.71
CA GLN A 464 -6.85 -20.31 12.38
C GLN A 464 -6.50 -19.26 11.32
N GLN A 465 -6.41 -17.98 11.73
CA GLN A 465 -6.02 -16.87 10.88
C GLN A 465 -5.48 -15.73 11.71
N LEU A 466 -4.51 -14.97 11.18
CA LEU A 466 -4.08 -13.73 11.80
C LEU A 466 -5.08 -12.61 11.53
N PRO A 467 -5.38 -11.77 12.54
CA PRO A 467 -6.14 -10.54 12.32
C PRO A 467 -5.45 -9.65 11.29
N ARG A 468 -6.17 -9.21 10.28
CA ARG A 468 -5.67 -8.31 9.25
C ARG A 468 -6.57 -7.09 9.11
N ASN A 469 -5.96 -5.98 8.75
CA ASN A 469 -6.71 -4.81 8.33
C ASN A 469 -7.20 -4.98 6.87
N ASP A 470 -8.00 -4.04 6.39
CA ASP A 470 -8.58 -4.08 5.04
C ASP A 470 -7.54 -3.97 3.91
N GLN A 471 -6.31 -3.57 4.24
CA GLN A 471 -5.17 -3.60 3.33
C GLN A 471 -4.51 -4.99 3.25
N GLY A 472 -5.06 -5.98 3.95
CA GLY A 472 -4.46 -7.31 4.08
C GLY A 472 -3.22 -7.35 4.98
N LYS A 473 -2.85 -6.23 5.63
CA LYS A 473 -1.73 -6.17 6.57
C LYS A 473 -2.15 -6.70 7.94
N VAL A 474 -1.26 -7.43 8.61
CA VAL A 474 -1.50 -7.95 9.96
C VAL A 474 -1.80 -6.80 10.92
N ASN A 475 -2.90 -6.93 11.67
CA ASN A 475 -3.23 -6.01 12.75
C ASN A 475 -2.45 -6.41 14.00
N TYR A 476 -1.28 -5.81 14.16
CA TYR A 476 -0.32 -6.11 15.23
C TYR A 476 -0.92 -5.96 16.63
N GLN A 477 -1.76 -4.95 16.85
CA GLN A 477 -2.41 -4.73 18.14
C GLN A 477 -3.37 -5.87 18.49
N ALA A 478 -4.21 -6.27 17.52
CA ALA A 478 -5.13 -7.39 17.72
C ALA A 478 -4.39 -8.73 17.96
N VAL A 479 -3.24 -8.95 17.29
CA VAL A 479 -2.39 -10.10 17.55
C VAL A 479 -1.81 -10.06 18.95
N ARG A 480 -1.35 -8.87 19.41
CA ARG A 480 -0.84 -8.70 20.76
C ARG A 480 -1.92 -8.94 21.83
N GLU A 481 -3.16 -8.55 21.57
CA GLU A 481 -4.30 -8.85 22.43
C GLU A 481 -4.55 -10.36 22.53
N ILE A 482 -4.49 -11.10 21.41
CA ILE A 482 -4.56 -12.57 21.39
C ILE A 482 -3.46 -13.16 22.25
N ALA A 483 -2.22 -12.69 22.11
CA ALA A 483 -1.10 -13.17 22.92
C ALA A 483 -1.32 -12.93 24.41
N LEU A 484 -1.73 -11.73 24.80
CA LEU A 484 -2.01 -11.40 26.20
C LEU A 484 -3.12 -12.26 26.81
N HIS A 485 -4.22 -12.48 26.08
CA HIS A 485 -5.33 -13.32 26.54
C HIS A 485 -4.93 -14.80 26.70
N SER A 486 -4.08 -15.30 25.80
CA SER A 486 -3.62 -16.69 25.87
C SER A 486 -2.65 -16.95 27.01
N LEU A 487 -1.82 -15.94 27.37
CA LEU A 487 -0.86 -16.06 28.47
C LEU A 487 -1.47 -15.76 29.86
N ALA A 488 -2.65 -15.14 29.91
CA ALA A 488 -3.37 -14.88 31.14
C ALA A 488 -4.18 -16.10 31.65
N ARG A 489 -4.21 -17.19 30.88
CA ARG A 489 -4.85 -18.47 31.23
C ARG A 489 -3.85 -19.45 31.77
#